data_cd8203add2622cdce1b38f6fdd822bbb
#
_entry.id   cd8203add2622cdce1b38f6fdd822bbb
#
_cell.length_a   1.000
_cell.length_b   1.000
_cell.length_c   1.000
_cell.angle_alpha   90.00
_cell.angle_beta   90.00
_cell.angle_gamma   90.00
#
_symmetry.space_group_name_H-M   'P 1'
#
loop_
_entity.id
_entity.type
_entity.pdbx_description
1 polymer ?
#
loop_
_entity_poly.entity_id
_entity_poly.type
_entity_poly.pdbx_seq_one_letter_code
_entity_poly.pdbx_strand_id
1 'polypeptide(L)'
;TSTPVGDPIELEGIKKVFGNDHEVAINSTKSMTGHMIGAAGAVEAIFTALMLEHSFISKSANLDDPDDSFAWADLVRETRRNVEIKHALSNSFGFGGSNASLVISKC
;
A
#
# COMPACT_ATOMS: atom_id res chain seq x y z
N THR A 1 -3.49 8.11 1.50
CA THR A 1 -3.34 9.60 1.48
C THR A 1 -3.43 10.22 2.86
N SER A 2 -3.67 9.43 3.89
CA SER A 2 -3.83 9.89 5.29
C SER A 2 -5.00 10.87 5.45
N THR A 3 -6.14 10.50 4.87
CA THR A 3 -7.38 11.28 5.02
C THR A 3 -8.43 10.48 5.79
N PRO A 4 -9.21 11.13 6.68
CA PRO A 4 -10.22 10.43 7.51
C PRO A 4 -11.31 9.73 6.70
N VAL A 5 -11.53 10.12 5.45
CA VAL A 5 -12.54 9.54 4.57
C VAL A 5 -11.90 8.56 3.57
N GLY A 6 -10.74 8.92 3.01
CA GLY A 6 -10.11 8.15 1.94
C GLY A 6 -9.56 6.80 2.42
N ASP A 7 -8.82 6.79 3.52
CA ASP A 7 -8.17 5.58 4.02
C ASP A 7 -9.17 4.46 4.38
N PRO A 8 -10.29 4.73 5.10
CA PRO A 8 -11.30 3.71 5.35
C PRO A 8 -11.94 3.16 4.08
N ILE A 9 -12.23 4.00 3.10
CA ILE A 9 -12.83 3.57 1.83
C ILE A 9 -11.87 2.69 1.03
N GLU A 10 -10.59 3.06 0.99
CA GLU A 10 -9.56 2.26 0.31
C GLU A 10 -9.37 0.91 0.98
N LEU A 11 -9.26 0.87 2.30
CA LEU A 11 -9.13 -0.39 3.05
C LEU A 11 -10.37 -1.26 2.92
N GLU A 12 -11.58 -0.68 2.89
CA GLU A 12 -12.80 -1.45 2.61
C GLU A 12 -12.78 -2.06 1.20
N GLY A 13 -12.26 -1.34 0.21
CA GLY A 13 -12.06 -1.85 -1.14
C GLY A 13 -11.11 -3.04 -1.17
N ILE A 14 -9.98 -2.96 -0.47
CA ILE A 14 -9.01 -4.05 -0.32
C ILE A 14 -9.67 -5.25 0.35
N LYS A 15 -10.42 -5.03 1.43
CA LYS A 15 -11.14 -6.07 2.14
C LYS A 15 -12.18 -6.80 1.27
N LYS A 16 -12.86 -6.08 0.38
CA LYS A 16 -13.83 -6.69 -0.56
C LYS A 16 -13.17 -7.64 -1.56
N VAL A 17 -11.92 -7.37 -1.94
CA VAL A 17 -11.19 -8.20 -2.90
C VAL A 17 -10.47 -9.37 -2.23
N PHE A 18 -9.80 -9.12 -1.12
CA PHE A 18 -8.92 -10.10 -0.46
C PHE A 18 -9.54 -10.73 0.79
N GLY A 19 -10.73 -10.27 1.23
CA GLY A 19 -11.33 -10.72 2.46
C GLY A 19 -10.56 -10.26 3.70
N ASN A 20 -10.52 -11.12 4.71
CA ASN A 20 -9.71 -10.91 5.92
C ASN A 20 -8.38 -11.66 5.84
N ASP A 21 -7.79 -11.73 4.65
CA ASP A 21 -6.52 -12.43 4.44
C ASP A 21 -5.36 -11.58 4.98
N HIS A 22 -4.81 -12.02 6.11
CA HIS A 22 -3.67 -11.37 6.76
C HIS A 22 -2.33 -11.60 6.02
N GLU A 23 -2.30 -12.38 4.95
CA GLU A 23 -1.09 -12.53 4.11
C GLU A 23 -0.90 -11.34 3.17
N VAL A 24 -1.92 -10.50 3.00
CA VAL A 24 -1.81 -9.29 2.19
C VAL A 24 -1.28 -8.14 3.05
N ALA A 25 0.01 -7.89 2.95
CA ALA A 25 0.66 -6.77 3.63
C ALA A 25 0.31 -5.44 2.94
N ILE A 26 -0.10 -4.45 3.72
CA ILE A 26 -0.57 -3.15 3.23
C ILE A 26 0.37 -2.06 3.75
N ASN A 27 0.88 -1.22 2.85
CA ASN A 27 1.69 -0.07 3.21
C ASN A 27 1.42 1.13 2.31
N SER A 28 1.84 2.31 2.77
CA SER A 28 1.89 3.52 1.95
C SER A 28 3.23 4.22 2.12
N THR A 29 3.92 4.47 1.01
CA THR A 29 5.17 5.24 1.00
C THR A 29 4.94 6.74 1.07
N LYS A 30 3.71 7.22 0.93
CA LYS A 30 3.34 8.64 1.07
C LYS A 30 3.65 9.20 2.46
N SER A 31 3.69 8.34 3.47
CA SER A 31 4.13 8.70 4.82
C SER A 31 5.58 9.23 4.89
N MET A 32 6.40 8.87 3.90
CA MET A 32 7.80 9.30 3.79
C MET A 32 8.03 10.33 2.68
N THR A 33 7.30 10.23 1.58
CA THR A 33 7.52 11.05 0.37
C THR A 33 6.57 12.25 0.27
N GLY A 34 5.47 12.24 1.00
CA GLY A 34 4.33 13.09 0.74
C GLY A 34 3.56 12.66 -0.51
N HIS A 35 2.48 13.35 -0.79
CA HIS A 35 1.67 13.12 -1.99
C HIS A 35 2.23 13.93 -3.16
N MET A 36 2.90 13.28 -4.08
CA MET A 36 3.56 13.91 -5.24
C MET A 36 2.61 14.16 -6.43
N ILE A 37 1.30 14.19 -6.18
CA ILE A 37 0.25 14.47 -7.17
C ILE A 37 0.41 13.58 -8.43
N GLY A 38 0.65 14.18 -9.60
CA GLY A 38 0.79 13.45 -10.85
C GLY A 38 2.00 12.50 -10.92
N ALA A 39 3.04 12.73 -10.12
CA ALA A 39 4.21 11.85 -10.06
C ALA A 39 4.02 10.67 -9.10
N ALA A 40 3.04 10.71 -8.19
CA ALA A 40 2.89 9.73 -7.12
C ALA A 40 2.80 8.29 -7.64
N GLY A 41 1.90 8.03 -8.59
CA GLY A 41 1.69 6.69 -9.12
C GLY A 41 2.94 6.09 -9.78
N ALA A 42 3.70 6.87 -10.55
CA ALA A 42 4.93 6.40 -11.18
C ALA A 42 6.02 6.08 -10.17
N VAL A 43 6.22 6.95 -9.18
CA VAL A 43 7.22 6.74 -8.12
C VAL A 43 6.84 5.53 -7.24
N GLU A 44 5.57 5.40 -6.88
CA GLU A 44 5.08 4.26 -6.10
C GLU A 44 5.20 2.94 -6.86
N ALA A 45 4.97 2.92 -8.17
CA ALA A 45 5.20 1.75 -9.00
C ALA A 45 6.69 1.35 -9.01
N ILE A 46 7.61 2.31 -9.09
CA ILE A 46 9.05 2.05 -8.99
C ILE A 46 9.41 1.49 -7.61
N PHE A 47 8.91 2.07 -6.53
CA PHE A 47 9.15 1.54 -5.18
C PHE A 47 8.61 0.12 -5.02
N THR A 48 7.43 -0.17 -5.58
CA THR A 48 6.84 -1.50 -5.57
C THR A 48 7.73 -2.51 -6.30
N ALA A 49 8.26 -2.15 -7.47
CA ALA A 49 9.20 -2.99 -8.21
C ALA A 49 10.50 -3.24 -7.41
N LEU A 50 11.05 -2.21 -6.77
CA LEU A 50 12.25 -2.34 -5.93
C LEU A 50 11.99 -3.21 -4.68
N MET A 51 10.81 -3.11 -4.06
CA MET A 51 10.43 -3.99 -2.95
C MET A 51 10.39 -5.46 -3.38
N LEU A 52 9.83 -5.74 -4.56
CA LEU A 52 9.85 -7.09 -5.15
C LEU A 52 11.28 -7.57 -5.43
N GLU A 53 12.09 -6.76 -6.10
CA GLU A 53 13.46 -7.10 -6.49
C GLU A 53 14.34 -7.40 -5.27
N HIS A 54 14.27 -6.53 -4.27
CA HIS A 54 15.14 -6.60 -3.08
C HIS A 54 14.51 -7.34 -1.88
N SER A 55 13.36 -7.99 -2.07
CA SER A 55 12.70 -8.84 -1.06
C SER A 55 12.48 -8.12 0.28
N PHE A 56 11.91 -6.93 0.24
CA PHE A 56 11.52 -6.19 1.44
C PHE A 56 10.16 -5.50 1.26
N ILE A 57 9.49 -5.20 2.37
CA ILE A 57 8.29 -4.36 2.40
C ILE A 57 8.59 -3.14 3.24
N SER A 58 8.46 -1.96 2.64
CA SER A 58 8.63 -0.69 3.33
C SER A 58 7.53 -0.47 4.35
N LYS A 59 7.87 0.11 5.48
CA LYS A 59 6.86 0.54 6.46
C LYS A 59 6.03 1.73 5.97
N SER A 60 4.85 1.89 6.53
CA SER A 60 4.15 3.17 6.61
C SER A 60 4.70 3.91 7.83
N ALA A 61 5.44 5.01 7.60
CA ALA A 61 6.00 5.80 8.68
C ALA A 61 4.88 6.53 9.45
N ASN A 62 5.10 6.80 10.73
CA ASN A 62 4.17 7.51 11.61
C ASN A 62 2.80 6.83 11.78
N LEU A 63 2.75 5.50 11.60
CA LEU A 63 1.56 4.69 11.84
C LEU A 63 1.67 4.03 13.22
N ASP A 64 1.67 4.86 14.27
CA ASP A 64 1.91 4.39 15.64
C ASP A 64 0.64 3.86 16.31
N ASP A 65 -0.51 4.45 15.99
CA ASP A 65 -1.81 4.13 16.57
C ASP A 65 -2.89 4.03 15.49
N PRO A 66 -2.96 2.92 14.74
CA PRO A 66 -4.00 2.71 13.75
C PRO A 66 -5.36 2.49 14.40
N ASP A 67 -6.42 2.94 13.74
CA ASP A 67 -7.80 2.76 14.21
C ASP A 67 -8.13 1.26 14.38
N ASP A 68 -8.77 0.90 15.48
CA ASP A 68 -9.14 -0.47 15.83
C ASP A 68 -10.03 -1.15 14.76
N SER A 69 -10.80 -0.38 14.01
CA SER A 69 -11.62 -0.90 12.90
C SER A 69 -10.79 -1.55 11.78
N PHE A 70 -9.48 -1.27 11.72
CA PHE A 70 -8.53 -1.83 10.76
C PHE A 70 -7.70 -3.00 11.30
N ALA A 71 -8.01 -3.51 12.49
CA ALA A 71 -7.29 -4.64 13.12
C ALA A 71 -7.28 -5.93 12.26
N TRP A 72 -8.18 -6.04 11.27
CA TRP A 72 -8.20 -7.13 10.30
C TRP A 72 -7.07 -7.02 9.25
N ALA A 73 -6.51 -5.83 9.03
CA ALA A 73 -5.52 -5.56 7.98
C ALA A 73 -4.10 -5.72 8.50
N ASP A 74 -3.23 -6.35 7.70
CA ASP A 74 -1.80 -6.40 7.98
C ASP A 74 -1.12 -5.09 7.56
N LEU A 75 -1.27 -4.06 8.38
CA LEU A 75 -0.65 -2.75 8.17
C LEU A 75 0.83 -2.80 8.54
N VAL A 76 1.70 -2.56 7.57
CA VAL A 76 3.16 -2.66 7.75
C VAL A 76 3.68 -1.43 8.51
N ARG A 77 3.89 -1.58 9.82
CA ARG A 77 4.39 -0.52 10.72
C ARG A 77 5.90 -0.49 10.83
N GLU A 78 6.55 -1.62 10.58
CA GLU A 78 8.01 -1.75 10.55
C GLU A 78 8.46 -2.38 9.24
N THR A 79 9.58 -1.90 8.69
CA THR A 79 10.14 -2.45 7.44
C THR A 79 10.48 -3.92 7.61
N ARG A 80 9.89 -4.76 6.77
CA ARG A 80 10.15 -6.20 6.73
C ARG A 80 11.22 -6.50 5.69
N ARG A 81 12.23 -7.27 6.05
CA ARG A 81 13.34 -7.65 5.18
C ARG A 81 13.35 -9.16 4.96
N ASN A 82 13.94 -9.59 3.84
CA ASN A 82 14.02 -11.00 3.46
C ASN A 82 12.63 -11.66 3.35
N VAL A 83 11.66 -10.92 2.81
CA VAL A 83 10.30 -11.39 2.60
C VAL A 83 10.17 -11.90 1.16
N GLU A 84 9.68 -13.13 0.98
CA GLU A 84 9.35 -13.62 -0.35
C GLU A 84 8.07 -12.95 -0.83
N ILE A 85 8.20 -12.08 -1.84
CA ILE A 85 7.07 -11.40 -2.48
C ILE A 85 7.01 -11.87 -3.93
N LYS A 86 5.91 -12.51 -4.31
CA LYS A 86 5.68 -12.98 -5.68
C LYS A 86 4.91 -11.96 -6.51
N HIS A 87 3.95 -11.30 -5.89
CA HIS A 87 3.08 -10.32 -6.52
C HIS A 87 2.93 -9.12 -5.60
N ALA A 88 2.86 -7.96 -6.18
CA ALA A 88 2.52 -6.72 -5.47
C ALA A 88 1.55 -5.89 -6.30
N LEU A 89 0.68 -5.16 -5.61
CA LEU A 89 -0.33 -4.31 -6.21
C LEU A 89 -0.05 -2.86 -5.80
N SER A 90 -0.04 -1.97 -6.78
CA SER A 90 0.03 -0.52 -6.55
C SER A 90 -1.25 0.13 -7.04
N ASN A 91 -1.96 0.79 -6.12
CA ASN A 91 -3.20 1.48 -6.40
C ASN A 91 -3.01 3.00 -6.47
N SER A 92 -3.67 3.64 -7.40
CA SER A 92 -3.71 5.09 -7.52
C SER A 92 -5.15 5.55 -7.76
N PHE A 93 -5.62 6.48 -6.94
CA PHE A 93 -6.95 7.06 -7.04
C PHE A 93 -6.83 8.55 -7.33
N GLY A 94 -7.21 8.95 -8.54
CA GLY A 94 -7.08 10.32 -9.01
C GLY A 94 -8.36 11.14 -8.81
N PHE A 95 -8.21 12.46 -8.77
CA PHE A 95 -9.33 13.38 -8.80
C PHE A 95 -10.18 13.16 -10.06
N GLY A 96 -11.50 13.28 -9.92
CA GLY A 96 -12.43 13.04 -11.02
C GLY A 96 -12.76 11.56 -11.26
N GLY A 97 -12.32 10.65 -10.39
CA GLY A 97 -12.66 9.23 -10.45
C GLY A 97 -11.78 8.39 -11.39
N SER A 98 -10.63 8.91 -11.81
CA SER A 98 -9.64 8.13 -12.56
C SER A 98 -8.88 7.23 -11.58
N ASN A 99 -9.15 5.93 -11.63
CA ASN A 99 -8.52 4.94 -10.77
C ASN A 99 -7.66 4.00 -11.62
N ALA A 100 -6.51 3.62 -11.09
CA ALA A 100 -5.62 2.66 -11.72
C ALA A 100 -5.04 1.70 -10.67
N SER A 101 -4.95 0.42 -11.03
CA SER A 101 -4.27 -0.60 -10.24
C SER A 101 -3.25 -1.31 -11.11
N LEU A 102 -2.01 -1.39 -10.65
CA LEU A 102 -0.94 -2.13 -11.31
C LEU A 102 -0.60 -3.37 -10.49
N VAL A 103 -0.61 -4.53 -11.12
CA VAL A 103 -0.06 -5.75 -10.53
C VAL A 103 1.32 -5.99 -11.12
N ILE A 104 2.32 -6.08 -10.26
CA ILE A 104 3.71 -6.34 -10.62
C ILE A 104 4.08 -7.69 -10.04
N SER A 105 4.65 -8.55 -10.87
CA SER A 105 5.03 -9.92 -10.49
C SER A 105 6.52 -10.15 -10.72
N LYS A 106 7.12 -10.95 -9.87
CA LYS A 106 8.49 -11.43 -10.07
C LYS A 106 8.47 -12.55 -11.12
N CYS A 107 9.35 -12.45 -12.11
CA CYS A 107 9.55 -13.49 -13.13
C CYS A 107 10.36 -14.65 -12.57
#